data_20b8371f7a74a5f1069c062c538f9176
#
_entry.id   20b8371f7a74a5f1069c062c538f9176
#
_cell.length_a   1.000
_cell.length_b   1.000
_cell.length_c   1.000
_cell.angle_alpha   90.00
_cell.angle_beta   90.00
_cell.angle_gamma   90.00
#
_symmetry.space_group_name_H-M   'P 1'
#
loop_
_entity.id
_entity.type
_entity.pdbx_description
1 polymer ?
#
loop_
_entity_poly.entity_id
_entity_poly.type
_entity_poly.pdbx_seq_one_letter_code
_entity_poly.pdbx_strand_id
1 'polypeptide(L)'
;RVLFRSTLGLFAGAKRGGIADKMSRIFAVIGIAVPDFFIGLALLNVFAYRVEWLPTGNRIAPGQVTFWDRFPHLILPVSTLTIAMLAVLIRYTRNSVLDTLNRDFVKTARSKGVPEWRVLYSHVFRNSLGPVMVILAFRLPLLVGGSILVESVFQWPGIGTTIIAAVSASDYPVIMVISMLVAMVILFASFLVDIVKSILDPRVRLGGGK
;
A
#
# COMPACT_ATOMS: atom_id res chain seq x y z
N ARG A 1 -7.21 -5.11 9.73
CA ARG A 1 -6.86 -5.39 8.31
C ARG A 1 -5.35 -5.33 8.04
N VAL A 2 -4.62 -4.36 8.59
CA VAL A 2 -3.15 -4.29 8.48
C VAL A 2 -2.47 -5.49 9.14
N LEU A 3 -2.95 -5.95 10.30
CA LEU A 3 -2.44 -7.12 11.03
C LEU A 3 -2.59 -8.43 10.23
N PHE A 4 -3.67 -8.61 9.49
CA PHE A 4 -3.89 -9.82 8.68
C PHE A 4 -2.95 -9.88 7.47
N ARG A 5 -2.60 -8.74 6.88
CA ARG A 5 -1.66 -8.63 5.75
C ARG A 5 -0.20 -8.87 6.17
N SER A 6 0.15 -8.42 7.38
CA SER A 6 1.47 -8.64 7.97
C SER A 6 1.69 -10.10 8.39
N THR A 7 0.63 -10.83 8.80
CA THR A 7 0.73 -12.25 9.15
C THR A 7 1.05 -13.12 7.94
N LEU A 8 0.50 -12.82 6.74
CA LEU A 8 0.88 -13.53 5.50
C LEU A 8 2.37 -13.36 5.17
N GLY A 9 2.91 -12.15 5.30
CA GLY A 9 4.35 -11.88 5.14
C GLY A 9 5.22 -12.59 6.19
N LEU A 10 4.72 -12.71 7.43
CA LEU A 10 5.36 -13.47 8.51
C LEU A 10 5.40 -14.98 8.22
N PHE A 11 4.27 -15.56 7.83
CA PHE A 11 4.20 -16.99 7.49
C PHE A 11 5.06 -17.32 6.26
N ALA A 12 5.11 -16.43 5.26
CA ALA A 12 5.97 -16.60 4.10
C ALA A 12 7.46 -16.49 4.45
N GLY A 13 7.83 -15.58 5.37
CA GLY A 13 9.22 -15.43 5.84
C GLY A 13 9.69 -16.51 6.83
N ALA A 14 8.79 -16.98 7.70
CA ALA A 14 9.12 -17.97 8.75
C ALA A 14 9.36 -19.37 8.21
N LYS A 15 8.67 -19.80 7.14
CA LYS A 15 8.89 -21.08 6.44
C LYS A 15 9.54 -20.83 5.08
N ARG A 16 10.86 -20.60 5.07
CA ARG A 16 11.65 -20.44 3.84
C ARG A 16 11.43 -21.64 2.89
N GLY A 17 11.06 -21.37 1.63
CA GLY A 17 10.89 -22.38 0.60
C GLY A 17 9.53 -23.09 0.58
N GLY A 18 8.62 -22.79 1.49
CA GLY A 18 7.25 -23.30 1.48
C GLY A 18 6.43 -22.77 0.29
N ILE A 19 5.30 -23.42 0.01
CA ILE A 19 4.38 -23.02 -1.08
C ILE A 19 3.93 -21.57 -0.88
N ALA A 20 3.58 -21.17 0.34
CA ALA A 20 3.19 -19.79 0.67
C ALA A 20 4.29 -18.77 0.38
N ASP A 21 5.57 -19.10 0.64
CA ASP A 21 6.72 -18.25 0.31
C ASP A 21 6.91 -18.13 -1.20
N LYS A 22 6.75 -19.22 -1.96
CA LYS A 22 6.84 -19.19 -3.42
C LYS A 22 5.71 -18.36 -4.04
N MET A 23 4.47 -18.57 -3.59
CA MET A 23 3.29 -17.84 -4.09
C MET A 23 3.39 -16.33 -3.77
N SER A 24 3.77 -15.96 -2.55
CA SER A 24 3.94 -14.56 -2.17
C SER A 24 5.06 -13.87 -2.98
N ARG A 25 6.12 -14.61 -3.30
CA ARG A 25 7.21 -14.11 -4.15
C ARG A 25 6.76 -13.88 -5.58
N ILE A 26 6.05 -14.85 -6.18
CA ILE A 26 5.49 -14.74 -7.54
C ILE A 26 4.53 -13.56 -7.59
N PHE A 27 3.60 -13.47 -6.65
CA PHE A 27 2.64 -12.36 -6.56
C PHE A 27 3.36 -11.00 -6.42
N ALA A 28 4.38 -10.91 -5.56
CA ALA A 28 5.13 -9.68 -5.38
C ALA A 28 5.93 -9.29 -6.64
N VAL A 29 6.52 -10.26 -7.34
CA VAL A 29 7.28 -9.99 -8.58
C VAL A 29 6.32 -9.53 -9.68
N ILE A 30 5.22 -10.24 -9.92
CA ILE A 30 4.24 -9.88 -10.94
C ILE A 30 3.62 -8.52 -10.64
N GLY A 31 3.17 -8.31 -9.39
CA GLY A 31 2.49 -7.07 -9.01
C GLY A 31 3.38 -5.82 -8.97
N ILE A 32 4.71 -5.99 -8.96
CA ILE A 32 5.66 -4.87 -9.10
C ILE A 32 6.08 -4.67 -10.55
N ALA A 33 6.17 -5.75 -11.34
CA ALA A 33 6.57 -5.70 -12.73
C ALA A 33 5.46 -5.18 -13.65
N VAL A 34 4.19 -5.44 -13.31
CA VAL A 34 3.03 -4.99 -14.07
C VAL A 34 2.61 -3.59 -13.60
N PRO A 35 2.52 -2.59 -14.50
CA PRO A 35 1.99 -1.28 -14.16
C PRO A 35 0.58 -1.37 -13.57
N ASP A 36 0.26 -0.54 -12.57
CA ASP A 36 -1.04 -0.56 -11.87
C ASP A 36 -2.24 -0.33 -12.81
N PHE A 37 -2.13 0.59 -13.78
CA PHE A 37 -3.18 0.80 -14.77
C PHE A 37 -3.44 -0.45 -15.63
N PHE A 38 -2.42 -1.27 -15.90
CA PHE A 38 -2.57 -2.51 -16.65
C PHE A 38 -3.33 -3.57 -15.84
N ILE A 39 -3.09 -3.62 -14.52
CA ILE A 39 -3.91 -4.42 -13.60
C ILE A 39 -5.36 -3.93 -13.64
N GLY A 40 -5.57 -2.61 -13.64
CA GLY A 40 -6.89 -1.99 -13.77
C GLY A 40 -7.62 -2.40 -15.04
N LEU A 41 -6.94 -2.33 -16.19
CA LEU A 41 -7.51 -2.77 -17.48
C LEU A 41 -7.87 -4.25 -17.48
N ALA A 42 -7.02 -5.11 -16.90
CA ALA A 42 -7.29 -6.54 -16.79
C ALA A 42 -8.52 -6.83 -15.91
N LEU A 43 -8.63 -6.17 -14.74
CA LEU A 43 -9.78 -6.29 -13.86
C LEU A 43 -11.05 -5.79 -14.53
N LEU A 44 -10.98 -4.67 -15.24
CA LEU A 44 -12.10 -4.10 -15.98
C LEU A 44 -12.57 -5.05 -17.09
N ASN A 45 -11.63 -5.61 -17.85
CA ASN A 45 -11.96 -6.58 -18.89
C ASN A 45 -12.66 -7.82 -18.35
N VAL A 46 -12.17 -8.37 -17.24
CA VAL A 46 -12.75 -9.60 -16.65
C VAL A 46 -14.08 -9.29 -15.96
N PHE A 47 -14.12 -8.36 -15.02
CA PHE A 47 -15.27 -8.18 -14.11
C PHE A 47 -16.35 -7.25 -14.64
N ALA A 48 -16.01 -6.32 -15.54
CA ALA A 48 -16.99 -5.41 -16.10
C ALA A 48 -17.46 -5.81 -17.49
N TYR A 49 -16.57 -6.31 -18.38
CA TYR A 49 -16.95 -6.64 -19.76
C TYR A 49 -17.30 -8.11 -19.97
N ARG A 50 -16.59 -9.07 -19.33
CA ARG A 50 -16.86 -10.50 -19.58
C ARG A 50 -17.89 -11.08 -18.62
N VAL A 51 -17.81 -10.74 -17.35
CA VAL A 51 -18.65 -11.30 -16.29
C VAL A 51 -19.81 -10.37 -15.93
N GLU A 52 -19.69 -9.09 -16.27
CA GLU A 52 -20.72 -8.06 -16.04
C GLU A 52 -21.17 -7.92 -14.57
N TRP A 53 -20.28 -8.25 -13.63
CA TRP A 53 -20.59 -8.15 -12.20
C TRP A 53 -20.44 -6.74 -11.65
N LEU A 54 -19.58 -5.94 -12.27
CA LEU A 54 -19.20 -4.61 -11.78
C LEU A 54 -19.29 -3.59 -12.93
N PRO A 55 -19.59 -2.31 -12.61
CA PRO A 55 -19.67 -1.27 -13.61
C PRO A 55 -18.31 -0.96 -14.24
N THR A 56 -18.33 -0.50 -15.49
CA THR A 56 -17.13 -0.23 -16.31
C THR A 56 -16.35 1.00 -15.88
N GLY A 57 -16.97 1.92 -15.14
CA GLY A 57 -16.31 3.15 -14.71
C GLY A 57 -17.31 4.19 -14.20
N ASN A 58 -16.86 5.45 -14.11
CA ASN A 58 -17.59 6.55 -13.53
C ASN A 58 -17.85 6.42 -12.02
N ARG A 59 -18.22 7.54 -11.41
CA ARG A 59 -18.51 7.60 -9.98
C ARG A 59 -19.95 7.18 -9.65
N ILE A 60 -20.87 7.42 -10.55
CA ILE A 60 -22.32 7.20 -10.38
C ILE A 60 -22.94 6.98 -11.75
N ALA A 61 -23.85 6.01 -11.87
CA ALA A 61 -24.71 5.89 -13.05
C ALA A 61 -25.76 7.02 -13.07
N PRO A 62 -26.23 7.45 -14.26
CA PRO A 62 -27.29 8.44 -14.38
C PRO A 62 -28.52 8.04 -13.58
N GLY A 63 -29.04 8.96 -12.74
CA GLY A 63 -30.23 8.72 -11.91
C GLY A 63 -29.99 8.07 -10.55
N GLN A 64 -28.77 7.69 -10.21
CA GLN A 64 -28.42 7.11 -8.91
C GLN A 64 -27.85 8.18 -7.97
N VAL A 65 -28.39 8.31 -6.75
CA VAL A 65 -28.01 9.37 -5.78
C VAL A 65 -27.53 8.81 -4.46
N THR A 66 -27.75 7.52 -4.18
CA THR A 66 -27.48 6.90 -2.88
C THR A 66 -26.02 6.49 -2.74
N PHE A 67 -25.50 6.50 -1.50
CA PHE A 67 -24.13 6.03 -1.20
C PHE A 67 -23.88 4.57 -1.65
N TRP A 68 -24.88 3.71 -1.52
CA TRP A 68 -24.78 2.30 -1.89
C TRP A 68 -24.66 2.07 -3.40
N ASP A 69 -25.20 2.99 -4.20
CA ASP A 69 -25.07 2.95 -5.66
C ASP A 69 -23.64 3.23 -6.13
N ARG A 70 -22.86 3.95 -5.31
CA ARG A 70 -21.46 4.29 -5.58
C ARG A 70 -20.50 3.14 -5.24
N PHE A 71 -20.89 2.26 -4.33
CA PHE A 71 -20.00 1.20 -3.82
C PHE A 71 -19.52 0.25 -4.90
N PRO A 72 -20.34 -0.27 -5.83
CA PRO A 72 -19.87 -1.10 -6.94
C PRO A 72 -18.82 -0.43 -7.82
N HIS A 73 -18.94 0.87 -8.06
CA HIS A 73 -18.01 1.66 -8.87
C HIS A 73 -16.63 1.82 -8.21
N LEU A 74 -16.55 1.73 -6.88
CA LEU A 74 -15.30 1.81 -6.12
C LEU A 74 -14.51 0.51 -6.12
N ILE A 75 -15.16 -0.64 -6.33
CA ILE A 75 -14.52 -1.95 -6.13
C ILE A 75 -13.31 -2.13 -7.06
N LEU A 76 -13.47 -1.88 -8.35
CA LEU A 76 -12.38 -2.08 -9.33
C LEU A 76 -11.21 -1.11 -9.14
N PRO A 77 -11.42 0.22 -9.05
CA PRO A 77 -10.32 1.17 -8.79
C PRO A 77 -9.58 0.86 -7.49
N VAL A 78 -10.32 0.61 -6.38
CA VAL A 78 -9.73 0.29 -5.08
C VAL A 78 -8.98 -1.05 -5.12
N SER A 79 -9.51 -2.05 -5.81
CA SER A 79 -8.83 -3.34 -5.98
C SER A 79 -7.53 -3.21 -6.75
N THR A 80 -7.52 -2.41 -7.81
CA THR A 80 -6.32 -2.12 -8.61
C THR A 80 -5.20 -1.52 -7.75
N LEU A 81 -5.48 -0.42 -7.06
CA LEU A 81 -4.52 0.23 -6.18
C LEU A 81 -4.10 -0.67 -5.01
N THR A 82 -5.04 -1.46 -4.48
CA THR A 82 -4.76 -2.41 -3.39
C THR A 82 -3.82 -3.52 -3.82
N ILE A 83 -4.02 -4.12 -4.99
CA ILE A 83 -3.15 -5.19 -5.52
C ILE A 83 -1.73 -4.67 -5.73
N ALA A 84 -1.58 -3.52 -6.40
CA ALA A 84 -0.28 -2.88 -6.62
C ALA A 84 0.44 -2.57 -5.29
N MET A 85 -0.26 -2.00 -4.32
CA MET A 85 0.30 -1.67 -3.01
C MET A 85 0.64 -2.92 -2.20
N LEU A 86 -0.18 -3.97 -2.26
CA LEU A 86 0.07 -5.24 -1.58
C LEU A 86 1.34 -5.92 -2.08
N ALA A 87 1.57 -5.93 -3.38
CA ALA A 87 2.76 -6.54 -3.97
C ALA A 87 4.04 -5.93 -3.38
N VAL A 88 4.09 -4.61 -3.30
CA VAL A 88 5.20 -3.87 -2.69
C VAL A 88 5.34 -4.22 -1.20
N LEU A 89 4.24 -4.15 -0.43
CA LEU A 89 4.26 -4.42 1.00
C LEU A 89 4.70 -5.84 1.33
N ILE A 90 4.21 -6.85 0.59
CA ILE A 90 4.60 -8.25 0.78
C ILE A 90 6.11 -8.41 0.58
N ARG A 91 6.66 -7.84 -0.50
CA ARG A 91 8.09 -7.91 -0.78
C ARG A 91 8.93 -7.29 0.34
N TYR A 92 8.58 -6.09 0.76
CA TYR A 92 9.35 -5.38 1.79
C TYR A 92 9.19 -6.01 3.18
N THR A 93 7.98 -6.45 3.53
CA THR A 93 7.76 -7.17 4.79
C THR A 93 8.57 -8.45 4.84
N ARG A 94 8.56 -9.23 3.76
CA ARG A 94 9.34 -10.45 3.65
C ARG A 94 10.85 -10.19 3.83
N ASN A 95 11.39 -9.23 3.13
CA ASN A 95 12.81 -8.88 3.23
C ASN A 95 13.16 -8.42 4.66
N SER A 96 12.36 -7.53 5.25
CA SER A 96 12.57 -7.05 6.61
C SER A 96 12.51 -8.20 7.66
N VAL A 97 11.60 -9.15 7.48
CA VAL A 97 11.53 -10.35 8.33
C VAL A 97 12.78 -11.21 8.18
N LEU A 98 13.25 -11.46 6.94
CA LEU A 98 14.45 -12.24 6.69
C LEU A 98 15.70 -11.59 7.28
N ASP A 99 15.83 -10.27 7.13
CA ASP A 99 16.96 -9.51 7.70
C ASP A 99 16.94 -9.57 9.23
N THR A 100 15.76 -9.44 9.83
CA THR A 100 15.59 -9.50 11.28
C THR A 100 15.88 -10.89 11.85
N LEU A 101 15.49 -11.96 11.14
CA LEU A 101 15.76 -13.34 11.55
C LEU A 101 17.26 -13.66 11.67
N ASN A 102 18.10 -12.97 10.92
CA ASN A 102 19.55 -13.17 10.92
C ASN A 102 20.28 -12.38 12.04
N ARG A 103 19.57 -11.49 12.76
CA ARG A 103 20.18 -10.65 13.81
C ARG A 103 20.53 -11.43 15.08
N ASP A 104 21.56 -10.99 15.78
CA ASP A 104 22.11 -11.69 16.94
C ASP A 104 21.15 -11.78 18.13
N PHE A 105 20.29 -10.80 18.33
CA PHE A 105 19.27 -10.86 19.38
C PHE A 105 18.26 -12.01 19.15
N VAL A 106 17.98 -12.40 17.89
CA VAL A 106 17.12 -13.54 17.58
C VAL A 106 17.86 -14.85 17.90
N LYS A 107 19.15 -14.96 17.56
CA LYS A 107 20.00 -16.11 17.92
C LYS A 107 20.06 -16.25 19.44
N THR A 108 20.29 -15.16 20.16
CA THR A 108 20.32 -15.14 21.63
C THR A 108 18.99 -15.58 22.25
N ALA A 109 17.87 -15.14 21.72
CA ALA A 109 16.55 -15.56 22.22
C ALA A 109 16.34 -17.07 22.03
N ARG A 110 16.76 -17.63 20.88
CA ARG A 110 16.71 -19.07 20.62
C ARG A 110 17.63 -19.86 21.55
N SER A 111 18.85 -19.39 21.78
CA SER A 111 19.80 -20.01 22.72
C SER A 111 19.31 -20.03 24.16
N LYS A 112 18.46 -19.07 24.56
CA LYS A 112 17.78 -19.04 25.87
C LYS A 112 16.53 -19.93 25.94
N GLY A 113 16.24 -20.73 24.90
CA GLY A 113 15.11 -21.66 24.89
C GLY A 113 13.73 -21.00 24.74
N VAL A 114 13.68 -19.74 24.27
CA VAL A 114 12.39 -19.07 24.01
C VAL A 114 11.65 -19.81 22.89
N PRO A 115 10.37 -20.18 23.07
CA PRO A 115 9.63 -20.93 22.06
C PRO A 115 9.52 -20.14 20.75
N GLU A 116 9.65 -20.85 19.61
CA GLU A 116 9.80 -20.24 18.28
C GLU A 116 8.67 -19.26 17.92
N TRP A 117 7.40 -19.56 18.29
CA TRP A 117 6.30 -18.66 18.06
C TRP A 117 6.48 -17.30 18.76
N ARG A 118 7.06 -17.28 19.98
CA ARG A 118 7.35 -16.05 20.73
C ARG A 118 8.54 -15.31 20.11
N VAL A 119 9.55 -16.02 19.65
CA VAL A 119 10.68 -15.44 18.89
C VAL A 119 10.15 -14.75 17.64
N LEU A 120 9.32 -15.42 16.86
CA LEU A 120 8.75 -14.87 15.61
C LEU A 120 7.85 -13.66 15.88
N TYR A 121 6.94 -13.74 16.84
CA TYR A 121 5.95 -12.68 17.06
C TYR A 121 6.53 -11.49 17.84
N SER A 122 7.20 -11.72 18.96
CA SER A 122 7.69 -10.63 19.83
C SER A 122 9.01 -10.03 19.38
N HIS A 123 9.92 -10.85 18.86
CA HIS A 123 11.25 -10.38 18.49
C HIS A 123 11.39 -10.08 17.00
N VAL A 124 10.91 -10.96 16.12
CA VAL A 124 11.09 -10.75 14.68
C VAL A 124 10.05 -9.81 14.11
N PHE A 125 8.76 -10.10 14.28
CA PHE A 125 7.70 -9.31 13.68
C PHE A 125 7.72 -7.85 14.14
N ARG A 126 7.78 -7.63 15.44
CA ARG A 126 7.79 -6.27 15.99
C ARG A 126 8.95 -5.43 15.45
N ASN A 127 10.15 -6.01 15.33
CA ASN A 127 11.31 -5.30 14.82
C ASN A 127 11.33 -5.17 13.30
N SER A 128 10.64 -6.05 12.58
CA SER A 128 10.51 -5.95 11.12
C SER A 128 9.46 -4.93 10.65
N LEU A 129 8.58 -4.47 11.55
CA LEU A 129 7.57 -3.46 11.20
C LEU A 129 8.16 -2.07 10.92
N GLY A 130 9.26 -1.69 11.55
CA GLY A 130 9.87 -0.37 11.36
C GLY A 130 10.10 0.00 9.89
N PRO A 131 10.89 -0.77 9.12
CA PRO A 131 11.09 -0.53 7.69
C PRO A 131 9.79 -0.57 6.86
N VAL A 132 8.83 -1.43 7.23
CA VAL A 132 7.53 -1.53 6.54
C VAL A 132 6.70 -0.27 6.73
N MET A 133 6.70 0.29 7.95
CA MET A 133 6.02 1.55 8.25
C MET A 133 6.61 2.72 7.48
N VAL A 134 7.93 2.75 7.30
CA VAL A 134 8.59 3.77 6.47
C VAL A 134 8.08 3.74 5.03
N ILE A 135 7.96 2.55 4.45
CA ILE A 135 7.48 2.40 3.06
C ILE A 135 6.01 2.77 2.94
N LEU A 136 5.18 2.37 3.91
CA LEU A 136 3.77 2.80 3.97
C LEU A 136 3.68 4.33 3.99
N ALA A 137 4.56 4.96 4.75
CA ALA A 137 4.66 6.41 4.83
C ALA A 137 4.87 7.09 3.49
N PHE A 138 5.84 6.59 2.73
CA PHE A 138 6.13 7.15 1.40
C PHE A 138 5.06 6.83 0.36
N ARG A 139 4.24 5.78 0.59
CA ARG A 139 3.17 5.38 -0.33
C ARG A 139 1.83 6.09 -0.09
N LEU A 140 1.53 6.49 1.16
CA LEU A 140 0.29 7.21 1.46
C LEU A 140 0.12 8.52 0.67
N PRO A 141 1.15 9.38 0.56
CA PRO A 141 1.06 10.59 -0.25
C PRO A 141 0.74 10.32 -1.73
N LEU A 142 1.32 9.26 -2.29
CA LEU A 142 1.05 8.85 -3.67
C LEU A 142 -0.42 8.43 -3.89
N LEU A 143 -1.06 7.84 -2.87
CA LEU A 143 -2.49 7.51 -2.94
C LEU A 143 -3.38 8.75 -2.89
N VAL A 144 -2.96 9.76 -2.13
CA VAL A 144 -3.72 11.03 -2.01
C VAL A 144 -3.52 11.92 -3.22
N GLY A 145 -2.30 11.94 -3.80
CA GLY A 145 -2.03 12.65 -5.05
C GLY A 145 -2.79 12.10 -6.26
N GLY A 146 -3.46 10.95 -6.08
CA GLY A 146 -4.21 10.26 -7.11
C GLY A 146 -3.30 9.46 -8.07
N SER A 147 -3.84 8.34 -8.54
CA SER A 147 -3.24 7.67 -9.69
C SER A 147 -3.92 8.13 -10.96
N ILE A 148 -3.37 9.12 -11.61
CA ILE A 148 -3.88 9.71 -12.84
C ILE A 148 -4.28 8.63 -13.86
N LEU A 149 -3.43 7.62 -14.03
CA LEU A 149 -3.69 6.53 -14.97
C LEU A 149 -4.85 5.65 -14.54
N VAL A 150 -4.96 5.32 -13.25
CA VAL A 150 -6.08 4.52 -12.74
C VAL A 150 -7.38 5.33 -12.80
N GLU A 151 -7.35 6.60 -12.42
CA GLU A 151 -8.50 7.50 -12.57
C GLU A 151 -8.98 7.58 -14.03
N SER A 152 -8.06 7.68 -14.98
CA SER A 152 -8.38 7.72 -16.41
C SER A 152 -8.96 6.40 -16.91
N VAL A 153 -8.39 5.25 -16.50
CA VAL A 153 -8.88 3.91 -16.89
C VAL A 153 -10.32 3.68 -16.43
N PHE A 154 -10.64 4.10 -15.21
CA PHE A 154 -11.98 3.93 -14.63
C PHE A 154 -12.88 5.15 -14.81
N GLN A 155 -12.45 6.18 -15.56
CA GLN A 155 -13.17 7.44 -15.74
C GLN A 155 -13.64 8.04 -14.39
N TRP A 156 -12.80 7.89 -13.38
CA TRP A 156 -13.08 8.35 -12.03
C TRP A 156 -12.70 9.83 -11.89
N PRO A 157 -13.64 10.72 -11.51
CA PRO A 157 -13.32 12.13 -11.31
C PRO A 157 -12.48 12.30 -10.03
N GLY A 158 -11.18 12.41 -10.20
CA GLY A 158 -10.21 12.54 -9.12
C GLY A 158 -9.32 13.76 -9.25
N ILE A 159 -8.39 13.90 -8.31
CA ILE A 159 -7.40 14.98 -8.28
C ILE A 159 -6.47 14.90 -9.49
N GLY A 160 -6.09 13.69 -9.89
CA GLY A 160 -5.17 13.48 -11.00
C GLY A 160 -5.78 13.88 -12.35
N THR A 161 -7.01 13.49 -12.62
CA THR A 161 -7.71 13.89 -13.85
C THR A 161 -7.99 15.40 -13.87
N THR A 162 -8.30 16.00 -12.71
CA THR A 162 -8.52 17.44 -12.58
C THR A 162 -7.24 18.23 -12.87
N ILE A 163 -6.09 17.76 -12.40
CA ILE A 163 -4.81 18.44 -12.65
C ILE A 163 -4.42 18.38 -14.14
N ILE A 164 -4.66 17.24 -14.81
CA ILE A 164 -4.44 17.13 -16.27
C ILE A 164 -5.33 18.09 -17.04
N ALA A 165 -6.61 18.18 -16.68
CA ALA A 165 -7.54 19.10 -17.32
C ALA A 165 -7.08 20.56 -17.15
N ALA A 166 -6.67 20.94 -15.94
CA ALA A 166 -6.15 22.28 -15.66
C ALA A 166 -4.85 22.59 -16.42
N VAL A 167 -3.92 21.62 -16.51
CA VAL A 167 -2.69 21.77 -17.31
C VAL A 167 -3.02 21.96 -18.78
N SER A 168 -3.93 21.16 -19.33
CA SER A 168 -4.33 21.24 -20.73
C SER A 168 -5.04 22.56 -21.06
N ALA A 169 -5.76 23.13 -20.08
CA ALA A 169 -6.42 24.44 -20.20
C ALA A 169 -5.50 25.64 -19.85
N SER A 170 -4.24 25.38 -19.44
CA SER A 170 -3.32 26.40 -18.92
C SER A 170 -3.90 27.19 -17.73
N ASP A 171 -4.74 26.53 -16.91
CA ASP A 171 -5.37 27.13 -15.72
C ASP A 171 -4.39 27.10 -14.53
N TYR A 172 -3.47 28.05 -14.51
CA TYR A 172 -2.44 28.16 -13.46
C TYR A 172 -2.99 28.30 -12.04
N PRO A 173 -4.07 29.08 -11.78
CA PRO A 173 -4.71 29.15 -10.47
C PRO A 173 -5.11 27.78 -9.93
N VAL A 174 -5.80 26.96 -10.73
CA VAL A 174 -6.24 25.61 -10.33
C VAL A 174 -5.04 24.70 -10.10
N ILE A 175 -4.03 24.73 -10.98
CA ILE A 175 -2.79 23.95 -10.82
C ILE A 175 -2.12 24.29 -9.49
N MET A 176 -1.97 25.59 -9.17
CA MET A 176 -1.33 26.02 -7.91
C MET A 176 -2.11 25.56 -6.68
N VAL A 177 -3.44 25.71 -6.67
CA VAL A 177 -4.29 25.30 -5.55
C VAL A 177 -4.20 23.78 -5.31
N ILE A 178 -4.33 22.98 -6.37
CA ILE A 178 -4.23 21.52 -6.25
C ILE A 178 -2.83 21.09 -5.78
N SER A 179 -1.77 21.67 -6.35
CA SER A 179 -0.40 21.37 -5.96
C SER A 179 -0.13 21.71 -4.49
N MET A 180 -0.64 22.84 -4.02
CA MET A 180 -0.52 23.26 -2.63
C MET A 180 -1.31 22.32 -1.69
N LEU A 181 -2.52 21.91 -2.09
CA LEU A 181 -3.33 20.97 -1.32
C LEU A 181 -2.64 19.61 -1.21
N VAL A 182 -2.13 19.07 -2.32
CA VAL A 182 -1.38 17.80 -2.34
C VAL A 182 -0.12 17.91 -1.47
N ALA A 183 0.63 19.02 -1.56
CA ALA A 183 1.80 19.24 -0.72
C ALA A 183 1.44 19.26 0.79
N MET A 184 0.35 19.94 1.17
CA MET A 184 -0.10 19.96 2.57
C MET A 184 -0.47 18.55 3.06
N VAL A 185 -1.17 17.77 2.25
CA VAL A 185 -1.54 16.38 2.62
C VAL A 185 -0.29 15.51 2.75
N ILE A 186 0.70 15.67 1.86
CA ILE A 186 1.99 14.96 1.94
C ILE A 186 2.71 15.30 3.25
N LEU A 187 2.81 16.57 3.59
CA LEU A 187 3.43 17.03 4.85
C LEU A 187 2.70 16.46 6.07
N PHE A 188 1.36 16.52 6.07
CA PHE A 188 0.56 15.98 7.16
C PHE A 188 0.71 14.45 7.30
N ALA A 189 0.69 13.72 6.17
CA ALA A 189 0.92 12.28 6.17
C ALA A 189 2.33 11.93 6.68
N SER A 190 3.36 12.67 6.27
CA SER A 190 4.74 12.51 6.76
C SER A 190 4.84 12.76 8.27
N PHE A 191 4.20 13.81 8.77
CA PHE A 191 4.13 14.11 10.19
C PHE A 191 3.48 12.97 10.99
N LEU A 192 2.33 12.44 10.52
CA LEU A 192 1.66 11.30 11.18
C LEU A 192 2.57 10.07 11.24
N VAL A 193 3.31 9.83 10.19
CA VAL A 193 4.26 8.71 10.13
C VAL A 193 5.40 8.87 11.13
N ASP A 194 5.94 10.06 11.28
CA ASP A 194 7.02 10.32 12.23
C ASP A 194 6.53 10.18 13.67
N ILE A 195 5.27 10.55 13.95
CA ILE A 195 4.62 10.24 15.23
C ILE A 195 4.55 8.72 15.45
N VAL A 196 4.06 7.97 14.46
CA VAL A 196 3.93 6.50 14.56
C VAL A 196 5.30 5.85 14.75
N LYS A 197 6.34 6.29 14.02
CA LYS A 197 7.72 5.80 14.22
C LYS A 197 8.22 6.08 15.64
N SER A 198 8.00 7.29 16.15
CA SER A 198 8.41 7.68 17.51
C SER A 198 7.72 6.84 18.60
N ILE A 199 6.49 6.38 18.37
CA ILE A 199 5.75 5.50 19.28
C ILE A 199 6.26 4.06 19.20
N LEU A 200 6.57 3.58 17.99
CA LEU A 200 6.99 2.19 17.75
C LEU A 200 8.46 1.95 18.12
N ASP A 201 9.33 2.94 17.93
CA ASP A 201 10.75 2.85 18.26
C ASP A 201 11.18 4.01 19.19
N PRO A 202 11.12 3.80 20.50
CA PRO A 202 11.54 4.82 21.48
C PRO A 202 13.02 5.19 21.41
N ARG A 203 13.85 4.45 20.68
CA ARG A 203 15.28 4.77 20.50
C ARG A 203 15.49 5.98 19.61
N VAL A 204 14.54 6.30 18.73
CA VAL A 204 14.57 7.51 17.89
C VAL A 204 14.46 8.78 18.74
N ARG A 205 13.84 8.70 19.94
CA ARG A 205 13.74 9.82 20.88
C ARG A 205 15.07 10.23 21.52
N LEU A 206 16.05 9.32 21.59
CA LEU A 206 17.33 9.54 22.26
C LEU A 206 18.46 9.90 21.30
N GLY A 207 18.24 9.84 19.98
CA GLY A 207 19.25 10.13 18.96
C GLY A 207 19.26 11.54 18.39
N GLY A 208 18.42 12.45 18.87
CA GLY A 208 18.32 13.83 18.41
C GLY A 208 19.34 14.82 19.01
N GLY A 209 20.43 14.32 19.56
CA GLY A 209 21.47 15.14 20.15
C GLY A 209 22.87 14.63 19.85
N LYS A 210 23.33 14.77 18.60
CA LYS A 210 24.76 14.97 18.23
C LYS A 210 24.82 15.48 16.79
#